data_9c64b61358345333ba0cdb32352ed7ff
#
_entry.id   9c64b61358345333ba0cdb32352ed7ff
#
_cell.length_a   1.000
_cell.length_b   1.000
_cell.length_c   1.000
_cell.angle_alpha   90.00
_cell.angle_beta   90.00
_cell.angle_gamma   90.00
#
_symmetry.space_group_name_H-M   'P 1'
#
loop_
_entity.id
_entity.type
_entity.pdbx_description
1 polymer ?
#
loop_
_entity_poly.entity_id
_entity_poly.type
_entity_poly.pdbx_seq_one_letter_code
_entity_poly.pdbx_strand_id
1 'polypeptide(L)'
;TPYCLDEIHIEQSCDDEVVDWFELHITVVVGNLRIPFSRFRKHILEEKREYLLPDGRMILLPEEWFSKYANLLEMGVQTEQGIRLKHTFIGAAQAALGGTGLKKFSGKNQIKNVSVPKALKATLRPYQQKGFSWMMHLHKLGFGGCLADDMGLGKTLQTLTLLQHIYKSPASRKAATLIVVPTSLLHNWRREAKRFTTLSMIEYNSSIVVPPNHPGKFFGRFQLIFTTYG
;
A
#
# COMPACT_ATOMS: atom_id res chain seq x y z
N THR A 1 -13.02 -44.09 -3.08
CA THR A 1 -12.27 -43.09 -3.93
C THR A 1 -10.79 -43.30 -3.66
N PRO A 2 -9.96 -43.61 -4.68
CA PRO A 2 -8.54 -43.83 -4.48
C PRO A 2 -7.84 -42.50 -4.08
N TYR A 3 -6.93 -42.56 -3.10
CA TYR A 3 -6.06 -41.46 -2.78
C TYR A 3 -4.97 -41.31 -3.83
N CYS A 4 -4.67 -40.06 -4.19
CA CYS A 4 -3.56 -39.72 -5.09
C CYS A 4 -2.26 -39.63 -4.26
N LEU A 5 -1.22 -40.29 -4.71
CA LEU A 5 0.11 -40.32 -4.12
C LEU A 5 1.09 -39.36 -4.83
N ASP A 6 0.60 -38.62 -5.84
CA ASP A 6 1.43 -37.65 -6.56
C ASP A 6 1.85 -36.51 -5.64
N GLU A 7 3.08 -36.02 -5.81
CA GLU A 7 3.56 -34.85 -5.11
C GLU A 7 2.73 -33.60 -5.47
N ILE A 8 2.44 -32.79 -4.46
CA ILE A 8 1.73 -31.54 -4.62
C ILE A 8 2.74 -30.41 -4.71
N HIS A 9 2.80 -29.72 -5.84
CA HIS A 9 3.67 -28.56 -6.05
C HIS A 9 2.84 -27.27 -6.17
N ILE A 10 3.39 -26.15 -5.68
CA ILE A 10 2.79 -24.83 -5.84
C ILE A 10 3.63 -24.00 -6.80
N GLU A 11 3.01 -23.59 -7.91
CA GLU A 11 3.54 -22.56 -8.78
C GLU A 11 2.89 -21.23 -8.47
N GLN A 12 3.68 -20.15 -8.46
CA GLN A 12 3.19 -18.83 -8.09
C GLN A 12 3.77 -17.75 -8.99
N SER A 13 2.91 -16.81 -9.38
CA SER A 13 3.28 -15.59 -10.09
C SER A 13 2.47 -14.41 -9.55
N CYS A 14 2.93 -13.19 -9.81
CA CYS A 14 2.29 -11.99 -9.35
C CYS A 14 2.30 -10.96 -10.47
N ASP A 15 1.15 -10.37 -10.72
CA ASP A 15 0.96 -9.27 -11.66
C ASP A 15 0.59 -7.98 -10.93
N ASP A 16 1.26 -6.87 -11.29
CA ASP A 16 0.96 -5.53 -10.82
C ASP A 16 -0.09 -4.90 -11.74
N GLU A 17 -1.36 -4.91 -11.35
CA GLU A 17 -2.41 -4.40 -12.25
C GLU A 17 -2.81 -2.93 -12.00
N VAL A 18 -2.81 -2.45 -10.77
CA VAL A 18 -3.31 -1.10 -10.43
C VAL A 18 -2.60 -0.55 -9.18
N VAL A 19 -2.55 0.77 -9.04
CA VAL A 19 -1.85 1.51 -7.97
C VAL A 19 -2.05 0.98 -6.55
N ASP A 20 -3.22 0.37 -6.25
CA ASP A 20 -3.58 -0.09 -4.89
C ASP A 20 -3.72 -1.61 -4.73
N TRP A 21 -3.65 -2.38 -5.83
CA TRP A 21 -3.94 -3.81 -5.83
C TRP A 21 -2.89 -4.58 -6.62
N PHE A 22 -2.62 -5.81 -6.19
CA PHE A 22 -1.86 -6.80 -6.95
C PHE A 22 -2.63 -8.11 -7.03
N GLU A 23 -2.46 -8.84 -8.10
CA GLU A 23 -3.07 -10.15 -8.28
C GLU A 23 -2.04 -11.26 -8.12
N LEU A 24 -2.37 -12.21 -7.28
CA LEU A 24 -1.56 -13.36 -6.93
C LEU A 24 -2.12 -14.57 -7.64
N HIS A 25 -1.38 -15.08 -8.61
CA HIS A 25 -1.70 -16.31 -9.31
C HIS A 25 -0.97 -17.47 -8.64
N ILE A 26 -1.72 -18.32 -7.97
CA ILE A 26 -1.20 -19.52 -7.32
C ILE A 26 -1.87 -20.72 -7.97
N THR A 27 -1.07 -21.62 -8.53
CA THR A 27 -1.54 -22.86 -9.14
C THR A 27 -0.98 -24.05 -8.38
N VAL A 28 -1.86 -24.95 -8.00
CA VAL A 28 -1.51 -26.25 -7.42
C VAL A 28 -1.36 -27.26 -8.55
N VAL A 29 -0.23 -27.92 -8.59
CA VAL A 29 0.08 -28.96 -9.57
C VAL A 29 0.09 -30.31 -8.86
N VAL A 30 -0.74 -31.24 -9.32
CA VAL A 30 -0.85 -32.60 -8.81
C VAL A 30 -0.74 -33.55 -10.00
N GLY A 31 0.43 -34.17 -10.20
CA GLY A 31 0.72 -34.92 -11.40
C GLY A 31 0.55 -34.06 -12.66
N ASN A 32 -0.40 -34.39 -13.54
CA ASN A 32 -0.69 -33.62 -14.74
C ASN A 32 -1.81 -32.58 -14.57
N LEU A 33 -2.42 -32.48 -13.40
CA LEU A 33 -3.50 -31.53 -13.10
C LEU A 33 -2.95 -30.21 -12.61
N ARG A 34 -3.50 -29.13 -13.17
CA ARG A 34 -3.19 -27.74 -12.75
C ARG A 34 -4.46 -27.10 -12.23
N ILE A 35 -4.51 -26.81 -10.95
CA ILE A 35 -5.72 -26.33 -10.26
C ILE A 35 -5.44 -24.96 -9.65
N PRO A 36 -6.24 -23.92 -9.97
CA PRO A 36 -6.12 -22.63 -9.32
C PRO A 36 -6.27 -22.76 -7.79
N PHE A 37 -5.36 -22.16 -7.04
CA PHE A 37 -5.35 -22.26 -5.58
C PHE A 37 -6.66 -21.74 -4.94
N SER A 38 -7.33 -20.80 -5.60
CA SER A 38 -8.63 -20.29 -5.20
C SER A 38 -9.70 -21.37 -5.01
N ARG A 39 -9.60 -22.51 -5.71
CA ARG A 39 -10.51 -23.67 -5.55
C ARG A 39 -10.42 -24.32 -4.17
N PHE A 40 -9.27 -24.21 -3.51
CA PHE A 40 -9.02 -24.80 -2.18
C PHE A 40 -9.47 -23.88 -1.05
N ARG A 41 -9.88 -22.62 -1.34
CA ARG A 41 -10.25 -21.62 -0.35
C ARG A 41 -11.22 -22.15 0.71
N LYS A 42 -12.33 -22.75 0.27
CA LYS A 42 -13.35 -23.28 1.17
C LYS A 42 -12.79 -24.35 2.10
N HIS A 43 -11.99 -25.27 1.57
CA HIS A 43 -11.37 -26.36 2.33
C HIS A 43 -10.37 -25.81 3.35
N ILE A 44 -9.55 -24.84 2.96
CA ILE A 44 -8.56 -24.23 3.85
C ILE A 44 -9.24 -23.46 4.99
N LEU A 45 -10.27 -22.65 4.68
CA LEU A 45 -11.00 -21.88 5.72
C LEU A 45 -11.86 -22.74 6.63
N GLU A 46 -12.35 -23.89 6.14
CA GLU A 46 -13.12 -24.87 6.94
C GLU A 46 -12.22 -25.95 7.56
N GLU A 47 -10.90 -25.85 7.46
CA GLU A 47 -9.89 -26.82 7.94
C GLU A 47 -10.11 -28.24 7.45
N LYS A 48 -10.70 -28.41 6.24
CA LYS A 48 -10.94 -29.71 5.61
C LYS A 48 -9.73 -30.13 4.81
N ARG A 49 -9.10 -31.23 5.20
CA ARG A 49 -7.88 -31.73 4.55
C ARG A 49 -8.15 -32.49 3.25
N GLU A 50 -9.31 -33.10 3.12
CA GLU A 50 -9.64 -33.93 1.95
C GLU A 50 -10.21 -33.07 0.82
N TYR A 51 -9.62 -33.19 -0.38
CA TYR A 51 -10.08 -32.50 -1.57
C TYR A 51 -10.24 -33.49 -2.72
N LEU A 52 -11.42 -33.47 -3.36
CA LEU A 52 -11.72 -34.30 -4.51
C LEU A 52 -11.22 -33.61 -5.79
N LEU A 53 -10.29 -34.26 -6.47
CA LEU A 53 -9.75 -33.80 -7.75
C LEU A 53 -10.80 -33.91 -8.88
N PRO A 54 -10.67 -33.12 -9.96
CA PRO A 54 -11.57 -33.21 -11.11
C PRO A 54 -11.61 -34.57 -11.79
N ASP A 55 -10.56 -35.39 -11.63
CA ASP A 55 -10.44 -36.75 -12.17
C ASP A 55 -11.04 -37.84 -11.24
N GLY A 56 -11.62 -37.43 -10.11
CA GLY A 56 -12.25 -38.32 -9.15
C GLY A 56 -11.31 -38.91 -8.10
N ARG A 57 -10.02 -38.58 -8.11
CA ARG A 57 -9.09 -38.98 -7.05
C ARG A 57 -9.17 -38.04 -5.86
N MET A 58 -8.81 -38.48 -4.67
CA MET A 58 -8.76 -37.71 -3.44
C MET A 58 -7.33 -37.31 -3.12
N ILE A 59 -7.10 -36.06 -2.71
CA ILE A 59 -5.82 -35.61 -2.15
C ILE A 59 -6.00 -35.14 -0.71
N LEU A 60 -4.93 -35.23 0.06
CA LEU A 60 -4.82 -34.61 1.38
C LEU A 60 -4.04 -33.33 1.26
N LEU A 61 -4.69 -32.20 1.59
CA LEU A 61 -4.04 -30.90 1.61
C LEU A 61 -2.97 -30.87 2.71
N PRO A 62 -1.76 -30.31 2.44
CA PRO A 62 -0.72 -30.17 3.44
C PRO A 62 -1.20 -29.35 4.64
N GLU A 63 -0.91 -29.83 5.84
CA GLU A 63 -1.35 -29.20 7.09
C GLU A 63 -0.83 -27.76 7.22
N GLU A 64 0.37 -27.49 6.74
CA GLU A 64 0.98 -26.16 6.71
C GLU A 64 0.16 -25.13 5.89
N TRP A 65 -0.70 -25.56 4.97
CA TRP A 65 -1.51 -24.65 4.16
C TRP A 65 -2.57 -23.93 5.00
N PHE A 66 -3.09 -24.58 6.02
CA PHE A 66 -4.15 -24.04 6.89
C PHE A 66 -3.63 -22.87 7.72
N SER A 67 -2.42 -22.95 8.25
CA SER A 67 -1.80 -21.84 8.99
C SER A 67 -1.19 -20.78 8.07
N LYS A 68 -0.63 -21.20 6.93
CA LYS A 68 0.17 -20.35 6.05
C LYS A 68 -0.67 -19.47 5.15
N TYR A 69 -1.78 -20.01 4.61
CA TYR A 69 -2.57 -19.33 3.60
C TYR A 69 -3.94 -18.85 4.06
N ALA A 70 -4.44 -19.26 5.24
CA ALA A 70 -5.76 -18.85 5.74
C ALA A 70 -5.91 -17.32 5.74
N ASN A 71 -4.99 -16.61 6.37
CA ASN A 71 -5.01 -15.14 6.43
C ASN A 71 -5.01 -14.49 5.05
N LEU A 72 -4.25 -15.04 4.09
CA LEU A 72 -4.20 -14.55 2.71
C LEU A 72 -5.54 -14.69 2.00
N LEU A 73 -6.20 -15.84 2.21
CA LEU A 73 -7.50 -16.15 1.63
C LEU A 73 -8.64 -15.35 2.26
N GLU A 74 -8.53 -14.98 3.54
CA GLU A 74 -9.49 -14.10 4.22
C GLU A 74 -9.38 -12.64 3.74
N MET A 75 -8.15 -12.14 3.59
CA MET A 75 -7.87 -10.75 3.21
C MET A 75 -8.05 -10.49 1.72
N GLY A 76 -7.98 -11.53 0.88
CA GLY A 76 -8.02 -11.43 -0.56
C GLY A 76 -9.42 -11.55 -1.15
N VAL A 77 -9.63 -10.85 -2.28
CA VAL A 77 -10.82 -11.04 -3.12
C VAL A 77 -10.50 -12.10 -4.16
N GLN A 78 -11.32 -13.15 -4.21
CA GLN A 78 -11.16 -14.22 -5.19
C GLN A 78 -11.46 -13.70 -6.61
N THR A 79 -10.56 -14.00 -7.54
CA THR A 79 -10.75 -13.80 -8.99
C THR A 79 -10.83 -15.14 -9.71
N GLU A 80 -11.09 -15.13 -11.01
CA GLU A 80 -11.13 -16.37 -11.80
C GLU A 80 -9.77 -17.08 -11.84
N GLN A 81 -8.68 -16.31 -11.83
CA GLN A 81 -7.32 -16.81 -12.03
C GLN A 81 -6.47 -16.81 -10.75
N GLY A 82 -6.91 -16.09 -9.69
CA GLY A 82 -6.08 -15.91 -8.51
C GLY A 82 -6.76 -15.27 -7.31
N ILE A 83 -5.97 -14.56 -6.56
CA ILE A 83 -6.40 -13.81 -5.37
C ILE A 83 -5.91 -12.38 -5.53
N ARG A 84 -6.84 -11.43 -5.57
CA ARG A 84 -6.52 -9.99 -5.58
C ARG A 84 -6.37 -9.48 -4.16
N LEU A 85 -5.25 -8.84 -3.88
CA LEU A 85 -4.87 -8.32 -2.57
C LEU A 85 -4.54 -6.83 -2.66
N LYS A 86 -4.88 -6.07 -1.64
CA LYS A 86 -4.38 -4.69 -1.52
C LYS A 86 -2.87 -4.70 -1.26
N HIS A 87 -2.16 -3.72 -1.79
CA HIS A 87 -0.70 -3.56 -1.56
C HIS A 87 -0.34 -3.52 -0.07
N THR A 88 -1.25 -3.10 0.80
CA THR A 88 -1.05 -3.12 2.26
C THR A 88 -0.81 -4.52 2.83
N PHE A 89 -1.26 -5.58 2.14
CA PHE A 89 -1.09 -6.98 2.56
C PHE A 89 0.14 -7.66 1.95
N ILE A 90 1.00 -6.91 1.26
CA ILE A 90 2.17 -7.49 0.57
C ILE A 90 3.13 -8.20 1.53
N GLY A 91 3.29 -7.68 2.76
CA GLY A 91 4.10 -8.33 3.79
C GLY A 91 3.54 -9.68 4.21
N ALA A 92 2.22 -9.79 4.37
CA ALA A 92 1.55 -11.06 4.66
C ALA A 92 1.68 -12.05 3.50
N ALA A 93 1.54 -11.56 2.26
CA ALA A 93 1.74 -12.37 1.07
C ALA A 93 3.18 -12.88 0.95
N GLN A 94 4.18 -12.05 1.23
CA GLN A 94 5.60 -12.46 1.24
C GLN A 94 5.89 -13.52 2.29
N ALA A 95 5.34 -13.37 3.50
CA ALA A 95 5.49 -14.34 4.57
C ALA A 95 4.86 -15.70 4.19
N ALA A 96 3.67 -15.68 3.61
CA ALA A 96 2.96 -16.88 3.18
C ALA A 96 3.66 -17.60 1.99
N LEU A 97 4.26 -16.86 1.06
CA LEU A 97 4.82 -17.39 -0.19
C LEU A 97 6.32 -17.69 -0.13
N GLY A 98 6.97 -17.43 1.01
CA GLY A 98 8.41 -17.67 1.15
C GLY A 98 9.30 -16.76 0.28
N GLY A 99 8.78 -15.60 -0.15
CA GLY A 99 9.55 -14.56 -0.83
C GLY A 99 9.95 -14.83 -2.29
N THR A 100 9.60 -15.96 -2.88
CA THR A 100 10.05 -16.33 -4.23
C THR A 100 9.27 -15.65 -5.36
N GLY A 101 7.97 -15.40 -5.18
CA GLY A 101 7.09 -14.79 -6.20
C GLY A 101 7.05 -13.25 -6.18
N LEU A 102 7.41 -12.62 -5.06
CA LEU A 102 7.25 -11.18 -4.83
C LEU A 102 8.59 -10.42 -4.76
N LYS A 103 9.59 -10.88 -5.51
CA LYS A 103 10.96 -10.29 -5.51
C LYS A 103 10.99 -8.77 -5.74
N LYS A 104 10.01 -8.22 -6.46
CA LYS A 104 9.89 -6.79 -6.78
C LYS A 104 9.63 -5.93 -5.53
N PHE A 105 9.04 -6.53 -4.50
CA PHE A 105 8.66 -5.88 -3.25
C PHE A 105 9.55 -6.25 -2.06
N SER A 106 10.61 -7.05 -2.29
CA SER A 106 11.53 -7.41 -1.20
C SER A 106 12.21 -6.13 -0.69
N GLY A 107 12.06 -5.83 0.60
CA GLY A 107 12.60 -4.64 1.28
C GLY A 107 14.13 -4.51 1.29
N LYS A 108 14.84 -5.26 0.45
CA LYS A 108 16.27 -5.11 0.14
C LYS A 108 16.57 -3.97 -0.83
N ASN A 109 15.56 -3.27 -1.37
CA ASN A 109 15.80 -2.04 -2.10
C ASN A 109 16.31 -0.99 -1.11
N GLN A 110 17.62 -0.76 -1.09
CA GLN A 110 18.23 0.32 -0.33
C GLN A 110 17.48 1.62 -0.60
N ILE A 111 17.01 2.27 0.47
CA ILE A 111 16.36 3.57 0.37
C ILE A 111 17.36 4.53 -0.26
N LYS A 112 17.12 4.88 -1.52
CA LYS A 112 17.99 5.84 -2.24
C LYS A 112 17.79 7.24 -1.66
N ASN A 113 18.87 7.95 -1.42
CA ASN A 113 18.81 9.35 -1.07
C ASN A 113 18.13 10.15 -2.18
N VAL A 114 17.06 10.86 -1.81
CA VAL A 114 16.30 11.72 -2.72
C VAL A 114 16.76 13.16 -2.53
N SER A 115 17.07 13.87 -3.61
CA SER A 115 17.47 15.28 -3.53
C SER A 115 16.32 16.16 -2.99
N VAL A 116 16.64 17.03 -2.04
CA VAL A 116 15.71 18.02 -1.49
C VAL A 116 15.22 18.96 -2.61
N PRO A 117 13.92 19.27 -2.68
CA PRO A 117 13.40 20.19 -3.68
C PRO A 117 14.05 21.59 -3.54
N LYS A 118 14.52 22.16 -4.66
CA LYS A 118 15.11 23.52 -4.67
C LYS A 118 14.14 24.62 -4.16
N ALA A 119 12.83 24.38 -4.31
CA ALA A 119 11.80 25.32 -3.88
C ALA A 119 11.51 25.23 -2.36
N LEU A 120 12.09 24.27 -1.64
CA LEU A 120 12.01 24.22 -0.18
C LEU A 120 12.87 25.35 0.42
N LYS A 121 12.27 26.15 1.30
CA LYS A 121 12.93 27.28 1.96
C LYS A 121 13.51 26.85 3.33
N ALA A 122 14.18 25.69 3.37
CA ALA A 122 14.80 25.16 4.58
C ALA A 122 15.93 24.20 4.24
N THR A 123 16.87 24.03 5.16
CA THR A 123 17.91 22.99 5.07
C THR A 123 17.55 21.86 6.02
N LEU A 124 17.52 20.63 5.51
CA LEU A 124 17.27 19.45 6.32
C LEU A 124 18.51 18.98 7.05
N ARG A 125 18.34 18.57 8.30
CA ARG A 125 19.39 17.83 9.02
C ARG A 125 19.54 16.41 8.43
N PRO A 126 20.68 15.73 8.61
CA PRO A 126 20.93 14.40 8.01
C PRO A 126 19.82 13.39 8.31
N TYR A 127 19.28 13.33 9.54
CA TYR A 127 18.19 12.40 9.88
C TYR A 127 16.87 12.79 9.20
N GLN A 128 16.57 14.08 9.05
CA GLN A 128 15.38 14.57 8.33
C GLN A 128 15.47 14.23 6.84
N GLN A 129 16.67 14.30 6.26
CA GLN A 129 16.93 13.87 4.89
C GLN A 129 16.66 12.37 4.71
N LYS A 130 17.06 11.53 5.69
CA LYS A 130 16.77 10.09 5.69
C LYS A 130 15.27 9.84 5.79
N GLY A 131 14.56 10.53 6.71
CA GLY A 131 13.12 10.40 6.87
C GLY A 131 12.35 10.84 5.62
N PHE A 132 12.74 11.94 4.97
CA PHE A 132 12.19 12.35 3.69
C PHE A 132 12.40 11.30 2.59
N SER A 133 13.61 10.75 2.48
CA SER A 133 13.92 9.71 1.49
C SER A 133 13.12 8.43 1.73
N TRP A 134 12.89 8.06 2.99
CA TRP A 134 12.05 6.94 3.37
C TRP A 134 10.58 7.19 2.99
N MET A 135 10.02 8.35 3.30
CA MET A 135 8.65 8.69 2.90
C MET A 135 8.48 8.70 1.37
N MET A 136 9.48 9.18 0.63
CA MET A 136 9.49 9.11 -0.85
C MET A 136 9.53 7.67 -1.37
N HIS A 137 10.23 6.79 -0.66
CA HIS A 137 10.25 5.36 -1.00
C HIS A 137 8.87 4.73 -0.79
N LEU A 138 8.22 5.00 0.35
CA LEU A 138 6.85 4.54 0.61
C LEU A 138 5.86 5.09 -0.43
N HIS A 139 5.95 6.38 -0.74
CA HIS A 139 5.09 7.01 -1.75
C HIS A 139 5.21 6.34 -3.13
N LYS A 140 6.43 5.99 -3.56
CA LYS A 140 6.64 5.26 -4.83
C LYS A 140 6.06 3.86 -4.83
N LEU A 141 5.97 3.23 -3.67
CA LEU A 141 5.39 1.90 -3.50
C LEU A 141 3.86 1.95 -3.28
N GLY A 142 3.26 3.15 -3.20
CA GLY A 142 1.84 3.30 -2.88
C GLY A 142 1.51 3.00 -1.41
N PHE A 143 2.52 3.02 -0.51
CA PHE A 143 2.30 2.76 0.90
C PHE A 143 2.10 4.04 1.71
N GLY A 144 1.26 3.94 2.74
CA GLY A 144 1.25 4.88 3.85
C GLY A 144 2.44 4.66 4.78
N GLY A 145 2.67 5.62 5.70
CA GLY A 145 3.72 5.51 6.70
C GLY A 145 3.39 6.23 7.98
N CYS A 146 3.99 5.80 9.09
CA CYS A 146 3.94 6.48 10.37
C CYS A 146 5.31 7.07 10.71
N LEU A 147 5.41 8.41 10.72
CA LEU A 147 6.63 9.11 11.12
C LEU A 147 6.60 9.31 12.64
N ALA A 148 7.19 8.37 13.37
CA ALA A 148 7.14 8.28 14.82
C ALA A 148 8.37 8.89 15.54
N ASP A 149 9.02 9.88 14.94
CA ASP A 149 10.12 10.63 15.57
C ASP A 149 9.64 11.32 16.84
N ASP A 150 10.54 11.61 17.77
CA ASP A 150 10.24 12.39 18.98
C ASP A 150 9.72 13.79 18.68
N MET A 151 9.08 14.42 19.67
CA MET A 151 8.60 15.81 19.56
C MET A 151 9.79 16.76 19.32
N GLY A 152 9.57 17.76 18.46
CA GLY A 152 10.61 18.77 18.16
C GLY A 152 11.60 18.37 17.06
N LEU A 153 11.61 17.13 16.57
CA LEU A 153 12.54 16.67 15.52
C LEU A 153 12.14 17.11 14.09
N GLY A 154 11.13 17.97 13.95
CA GLY A 154 10.76 18.56 12.67
C GLY A 154 10.01 17.63 11.73
N LYS A 155 9.09 16.80 12.27
CA LYS A 155 8.19 15.95 11.48
C LYS A 155 7.41 16.76 10.44
N THR A 156 6.90 17.93 10.82
CA THR A 156 6.19 18.84 9.91
C THR A 156 7.08 19.24 8.73
N LEU A 157 8.33 19.61 8.98
CA LEU A 157 9.28 19.99 7.92
C LEU A 157 9.58 18.84 6.97
N GLN A 158 9.76 17.63 7.49
CA GLN A 158 9.97 16.42 6.68
C GLN A 158 8.75 16.15 5.79
N THR A 159 7.53 16.23 6.34
CA THR A 159 6.27 16.05 5.61
C THR A 159 6.10 17.13 4.53
N LEU A 160 6.36 18.39 4.86
CA LEU A 160 6.29 19.49 3.91
C LEU A 160 7.32 19.36 2.80
N THR A 161 8.49 18.79 3.09
CA THR A 161 9.52 18.49 2.07
C THR A 161 9.02 17.43 1.08
N LEU A 162 8.38 16.37 1.59
CA LEU A 162 7.73 15.34 0.76
C LEU A 162 6.70 15.98 -0.18
N LEU A 163 5.78 16.78 0.37
CA LEU A 163 4.72 17.44 -0.40
C LEU A 163 5.30 18.40 -1.44
N GLN A 164 6.30 19.21 -1.07
CA GLN A 164 6.99 20.10 -2.03
C GLN A 164 7.65 19.31 -3.16
N HIS A 165 8.17 18.11 -2.88
CA HIS A 165 8.76 17.23 -3.90
C HIS A 165 7.69 16.63 -4.82
N ILE A 166 6.60 16.12 -4.29
CA ILE A 166 5.48 15.53 -5.05
C ILE A 166 4.92 16.56 -6.02
N TYR A 167 4.62 17.77 -5.55
CA TYR A 167 4.04 18.85 -6.38
C TYR A 167 5.01 19.53 -7.36
N LYS A 168 6.25 19.06 -7.44
CA LYS A 168 7.19 19.50 -8.47
C LYS A 168 6.73 19.13 -9.88
N SER A 169 6.06 17.97 -10.03
CA SER A 169 5.54 17.50 -11.31
C SER A 169 4.18 18.16 -11.65
N PRO A 170 3.97 18.61 -12.90
CA PRO A 170 2.67 19.11 -13.35
C PRO A 170 1.54 18.08 -13.22
N ALA A 171 1.84 16.78 -13.38
CA ALA A 171 0.87 15.71 -13.23
C ALA A 171 0.29 15.62 -11.81
N SER A 172 1.11 15.89 -10.79
CA SER A 172 0.71 15.85 -9.38
C SER A 172 -0.16 17.05 -8.96
N ARG A 173 -0.25 18.08 -9.79
CA ARG A 173 -1.07 19.28 -9.50
C ARG A 173 -2.58 19.05 -9.63
N LYS A 174 -2.99 17.88 -10.13
CA LYS A 174 -4.42 17.55 -10.33
C LYS A 174 -5.14 17.12 -9.05
N ALA A 175 -4.42 16.75 -8.01
CA ALA A 175 -4.99 16.30 -6.75
C ALA A 175 -4.45 17.15 -5.59
N ALA A 176 -5.33 17.56 -4.68
CA ALA A 176 -4.95 18.26 -3.45
C ALA A 176 -4.59 17.25 -2.35
N THR A 177 -3.65 17.64 -1.47
CA THR A 177 -3.35 16.89 -0.25
C THR A 177 -4.20 17.43 0.90
N LEU A 178 -4.97 16.55 1.53
CA LEU A 178 -5.71 16.86 2.74
C LEU A 178 -4.81 16.67 3.97
N ILE A 179 -4.70 17.71 4.78
CA ILE A 179 -3.97 17.72 6.05
C ILE A 179 -4.98 17.89 7.18
N VAL A 180 -5.21 16.83 7.94
CA VAL A 180 -6.14 16.81 9.06
C VAL A 180 -5.34 16.89 10.35
N VAL A 181 -5.58 17.91 11.16
CA VAL A 181 -4.83 18.17 12.39
C VAL A 181 -5.76 18.65 13.52
N PRO A 182 -5.37 18.46 14.77
CA PRO A 182 -6.07 19.12 15.90
C PRO A 182 -6.13 20.63 15.72
N THR A 183 -7.21 21.26 16.16
CA THR A 183 -7.42 22.71 16.05
C THR A 183 -6.25 23.51 16.61
N SER A 184 -5.67 23.07 17.73
CA SER A 184 -4.50 23.70 18.36
C SER A 184 -3.24 23.71 17.49
N LEU A 185 -3.11 22.77 16.57
CA LEU A 185 -1.94 22.64 15.69
C LEU A 185 -2.14 23.28 14.31
N LEU A 186 -3.38 23.59 13.94
CA LEU A 186 -3.72 24.10 12.61
C LEU A 186 -2.93 25.36 12.24
N HIS A 187 -2.87 26.32 13.17
CA HIS A 187 -2.12 27.56 12.97
C HIS A 187 -0.62 27.30 12.76
N ASN A 188 -0.03 26.43 13.55
CA ASN A 188 1.40 26.09 13.45
C ASN A 188 1.72 25.43 12.11
N TRP A 189 0.92 24.45 11.67
CA TRP A 189 1.09 23.79 10.39
C TRP A 189 1.01 24.76 9.21
N ARG A 190 0.03 25.66 9.21
CA ARG A 190 -0.13 26.68 8.16
C ARG A 190 1.06 27.66 8.16
N ARG A 191 1.50 28.09 9.32
CA ARG A 191 2.66 28.99 9.44
C ARG A 191 3.92 28.34 8.92
N GLU A 192 4.19 27.08 9.27
CA GLU A 192 5.34 26.33 8.77
C GLU A 192 5.24 26.08 7.26
N ALA A 193 4.06 25.70 6.75
CA ALA A 193 3.85 25.51 5.32
C ALA A 193 4.13 26.78 4.51
N LYS A 194 3.65 27.95 4.96
CA LYS A 194 3.95 29.26 4.34
C LYS A 194 5.44 29.60 4.40
N ARG A 195 6.09 29.28 5.52
CA ARG A 195 7.50 29.59 5.74
C ARG A 195 8.41 28.74 4.86
N PHE A 196 8.15 27.44 4.74
CA PHE A 196 9.09 26.48 4.16
C PHE A 196 8.76 26.07 2.73
N THR A 197 7.52 26.29 2.25
CA THR A 197 7.09 25.85 0.93
C THR A 197 6.62 26.99 0.04
N THR A 198 6.40 26.68 -1.23
CA THR A 198 5.75 27.55 -2.22
C THR A 198 4.35 27.04 -2.61
N LEU A 199 3.82 26.06 -1.86
CA LEU A 199 2.57 25.39 -2.18
C LEU A 199 1.37 26.31 -1.88
N SER A 200 0.40 26.31 -2.80
CA SER A 200 -0.88 26.97 -2.61
C SER A 200 -1.72 26.22 -1.57
N MET A 201 -2.38 26.95 -0.66
CA MET A 201 -3.07 26.33 0.47
C MET A 201 -4.37 27.03 0.82
N ILE A 202 -5.31 26.26 1.35
CA ILE A 202 -6.57 26.75 1.93
C ILE A 202 -6.81 26.07 3.27
N GLU A 203 -7.42 26.78 4.20
CA GLU A 203 -8.02 26.18 5.40
C GLU A 203 -9.50 25.95 5.11
N TYR A 204 -9.92 24.69 5.18
CA TYR A 204 -11.31 24.29 4.97
C TYR A 204 -12.01 24.14 6.32
N ASN A 205 -13.06 24.92 6.51
CA ASN A 205 -13.93 24.91 7.68
C ASN A 205 -15.39 25.14 7.25
N SER A 206 -16.30 25.13 8.21
CA SER A 206 -17.75 25.27 7.96
C SER A 206 -18.17 26.59 7.31
N SER A 207 -17.33 27.63 7.34
CA SER A 207 -17.61 28.92 6.68
C SER A 207 -17.29 28.93 5.18
N ILE A 208 -16.58 27.90 4.67
CA ILE A 208 -16.21 27.79 3.26
C ILE A 208 -17.35 27.15 2.49
N VAL A 209 -17.96 27.91 1.60
CA VAL A 209 -18.98 27.39 0.66
C VAL A 209 -18.28 26.76 -0.54
N VAL A 210 -18.38 25.44 -0.63
CA VAL A 210 -17.88 24.67 -1.80
C VAL A 210 -19.03 24.53 -2.80
N PRO A 211 -18.84 24.88 -4.10
CA PRO A 211 -19.86 24.70 -5.10
C PRO A 211 -20.28 23.22 -5.21
N PRO A 212 -21.57 22.88 -5.00
CA PRO A 212 -22.00 21.48 -4.93
C PRO A 212 -21.77 20.71 -6.23
N ASN A 213 -21.85 21.40 -7.37
CA ASN A 213 -21.72 20.77 -8.70
C ASN A 213 -20.26 20.53 -9.14
N HIS A 214 -19.27 21.18 -8.50
CA HIS A 214 -17.89 21.09 -8.93
C HIS A 214 -16.87 21.14 -7.76
N PRO A 215 -16.97 20.29 -6.74
CA PRO A 215 -16.05 20.34 -5.60
C PRO A 215 -14.61 20.09 -6.04
N GLY A 216 -14.38 19.21 -7.01
CA GLY A 216 -13.04 18.94 -7.54
C GLY A 216 -12.38 20.15 -8.21
N LYS A 217 -13.14 21.00 -8.92
CA LYS A 217 -12.59 22.25 -9.47
C LYS A 217 -12.23 23.27 -8.39
N PHE A 218 -12.99 23.32 -7.32
CA PHE A 218 -12.70 24.21 -6.19
C PHE A 218 -11.40 23.81 -5.49
N PHE A 219 -11.31 22.57 -5.04
CA PHE A 219 -10.15 22.06 -4.33
C PHE A 219 -8.90 21.91 -5.21
N GLY A 220 -9.06 21.63 -6.50
CA GLY A 220 -7.97 21.54 -7.47
C GLY A 220 -7.17 22.83 -7.70
N ARG A 221 -7.63 23.96 -7.15
CA ARG A 221 -6.88 25.25 -7.14
C ARG A 221 -5.77 25.26 -6.10
N PHE A 222 -5.85 24.37 -5.09
CA PHE A 222 -4.95 24.32 -3.95
C PHE A 222 -4.19 23.01 -3.96
N GLN A 223 -2.96 23.06 -3.48
CA GLN A 223 -2.12 21.89 -3.29
C GLN A 223 -2.28 21.31 -1.89
N LEU A 224 -2.51 22.18 -0.89
CA LEU A 224 -2.74 21.79 0.50
C LEU A 224 -4.10 22.28 0.97
N ILE A 225 -4.87 21.37 1.55
CA ILE A 225 -6.14 21.67 2.21
C ILE A 225 -5.97 21.31 3.67
N PHE A 226 -6.04 22.29 4.54
CA PHE A 226 -5.96 22.09 5.99
C PHE A 226 -7.37 22.02 6.57
N THR A 227 -7.62 21.05 7.45
CA THR A 227 -8.87 20.93 8.19
C THR A 227 -8.63 20.29 9.56
N THR A 228 -9.67 20.27 10.37
CA THR A 228 -9.69 19.61 11.68
C THR A 228 -10.73 18.49 11.67
N TYR A 229 -10.64 17.59 12.67
CA TYR A 229 -11.72 16.65 12.93
C TYR A 229 -12.63 17.25 14.00
N GLY A 230 -13.88 17.47 13.65
CA GLY A 230 -14.92 18.07 14.49
C GLY A 230 -15.67 19.16 13.78
#